data_88c3e735e4164ddb37ff99d8a27e49b8
#
_entry.id   88c3e735e4164ddb37ff99d8a27e49b8
#
_cell.length_a   1.000
_cell.length_b   1.000
_cell.length_c   1.000
_cell.angle_alpha   90.00
_cell.angle_beta   90.00
_cell.angle_gamma   90.00
#
_symmetry.space_group_name_H-M   'P 1'
#
loop_
_entity.id
_entity.type
_entity.pdbx_description
1 polymer ?
#
loop_
_entity_poly.entity_id
_entity_poly.type
_entity_poly.pdbx_seq_one_letter_code
_entity_poly.pdbx_strand_id
1 'polypeptide(L)'
;MAQARILVVDDDTSIRSFVEMALDSVGYAVSTAGNGVQALEVTHQVHPDLILLDMRMPVMDGWTFARTYRQQAGPHAPIVVITAATDAGERAAEIQADGYLGKPFDLDELLGLVSRYTTAS
;
A
#
# COMPACT_ATOMS: atom_id res chain seq x y z
N MET A 1 -3.20 9.09 21.12
CA MET A 1 -3.93 8.76 19.88
C MET A 1 -3.26 7.59 19.18
N ALA A 2 -4.07 6.73 18.60
CA ALA A 2 -3.53 5.57 17.90
C ALA A 2 -2.78 6.02 16.64
N GLN A 3 -1.65 5.36 16.37
CA GLN A 3 -0.92 5.59 15.12
C GLN A 3 -1.73 5.03 13.96
N ALA A 4 -1.69 5.72 12.83
CA ALA A 4 -2.24 5.16 11.61
C ALA A 4 -1.38 3.97 11.17
N ARG A 5 -2.03 2.92 10.68
CA ARG A 5 -1.39 1.68 10.31
C ARG A 5 -1.30 1.59 8.80
N ILE A 6 -0.08 1.44 8.29
CA ILE A 6 0.17 1.39 6.86
C ILE A 6 0.68 0.00 6.51
N LEU A 7 0.07 -0.63 5.51
CA LEU A 7 0.58 -1.88 4.94
C LEU A 7 1.28 -1.56 3.63
N VAL A 8 2.55 -1.95 3.52
CA VAL A 8 3.35 -1.74 2.31
C VAL A 8 3.54 -3.09 1.65
N VAL A 9 3.05 -3.24 0.42
CA VAL A 9 3.12 -4.49 -0.33
C VAL A 9 3.97 -4.26 -1.58
N ASP A 10 5.17 -4.81 -1.58
CA ASP A 10 6.11 -4.66 -2.69
C ASP A 10 7.14 -5.79 -2.61
N ASP A 11 7.42 -6.46 -3.73
CA ASP A 11 8.41 -7.52 -3.75
C ASP A 11 9.85 -7.00 -3.79
N ASP A 12 10.05 -5.73 -4.11
CA ASP A 12 11.36 -5.11 -4.11
C ASP A 12 11.75 -4.75 -2.67
N THR A 13 12.73 -5.45 -2.13
CA THR A 13 13.18 -5.26 -0.75
C THR A 13 13.67 -3.84 -0.50
N SER A 14 14.37 -3.24 -1.47
CA SER A 14 14.90 -1.88 -1.32
C SER A 14 13.79 -0.85 -1.21
N ILE A 15 12.78 -0.96 -2.06
CA ILE A 15 11.62 -0.06 -2.03
C ILE A 15 10.86 -0.24 -0.72
N ARG A 16 10.61 -1.49 -0.35
CA ARG A 16 9.87 -1.82 0.87
C ARG A 16 10.58 -1.25 2.10
N SER A 17 11.92 -1.42 2.18
CA SER A 17 12.70 -0.89 3.29
C SER A 17 12.71 0.63 3.33
N PHE A 18 12.84 1.28 2.16
CA PHE A 18 12.82 2.74 2.09
C PHE A 18 11.49 3.29 2.60
N VAL A 19 10.40 2.72 2.11
CA VAL A 19 9.05 3.17 2.48
C VAL A 19 8.81 2.93 3.98
N GLU A 20 9.19 1.77 4.47
CA GLU A 20 9.03 1.44 5.89
C GLU A 20 9.77 2.43 6.78
N MET A 21 11.04 2.70 6.48
CA MET A 21 11.85 3.64 7.25
C MET A 21 11.28 5.05 7.21
N ALA A 22 10.86 5.48 6.02
CA ALA A 22 10.32 6.82 5.84
C ALA A 22 9.05 7.04 6.66
N LEU A 23 8.13 6.09 6.60
CA LEU A 23 6.85 6.20 7.30
C LEU A 23 7.01 6.01 8.80
N ASP A 24 7.86 5.08 9.21
CA ASP A 24 8.15 4.85 10.62
C ASP A 24 8.73 6.12 11.27
N SER A 25 9.60 6.82 10.55
CA SER A 25 10.27 8.01 11.07
C SER A 25 9.31 9.16 11.38
N VAL A 26 8.14 9.18 10.77
CA VAL A 26 7.13 10.22 11.01
C VAL A 26 5.95 9.73 11.85
N GLY A 27 6.07 8.54 12.46
CA GLY A 27 5.14 8.07 13.48
C GLY A 27 4.07 7.10 13.02
N TYR A 28 4.10 6.61 11.79
CA TYR A 28 3.15 5.59 11.35
C TYR A 28 3.58 4.21 11.85
N ALA A 29 2.60 3.35 12.09
CA ALA A 29 2.85 1.94 12.39
C ALA A 29 2.85 1.19 11.05
N VAL A 30 3.99 0.62 10.66
CA VAL A 30 4.17 0.04 9.33
C VAL A 30 4.28 -1.47 9.40
N SER A 31 3.51 -2.15 8.55
CA SER A 31 3.64 -3.59 8.29
C SER A 31 4.04 -3.76 6.84
N THR A 32 4.77 -4.80 6.53
CA THR A 32 5.26 -5.05 5.16
C THR A 32 4.89 -6.43 4.69
N ALA A 33 4.78 -6.58 3.37
CA ALA A 33 4.53 -7.86 2.73
C ALA A 33 5.23 -7.88 1.38
N GLY A 34 5.77 -9.03 0.99
CA GLY A 34 6.52 -9.18 -0.25
C GLY A 34 5.68 -9.70 -1.41
N ASN A 35 4.44 -10.09 -1.16
CA ASN A 35 3.51 -10.54 -2.20
C ASN A 35 2.08 -10.48 -1.67
N GLY A 36 1.13 -10.78 -2.56
CA GLY A 36 -0.29 -10.68 -2.20
C GLY A 36 -0.74 -11.66 -1.13
N VAL A 37 -0.16 -12.86 -1.08
CA VAL A 37 -0.52 -13.85 -0.07
C VAL A 37 -0.12 -13.37 1.31
N GLN A 38 1.11 -12.89 1.46
CA GLN A 38 1.58 -12.33 2.72
C GLN A 38 0.75 -11.11 3.12
N ALA A 39 0.39 -10.29 2.14
CA ALA A 39 -0.43 -9.10 2.39
C ALA A 39 -1.80 -9.48 2.96
N LEU A 40 -2.43 -10.51 2.41
CA LEU A 40 -3.72 -10.99 2.95
C LEU A 40 -3.59 -11.45 4.39
N GLU A 41 -2.51 -12.17 4.71
CA GLU A 41 -2.27 -12.61 6.08
C GLU A 41 -2.14 -11.42 7.03
N VAL A 42 -1.40 -10.39 6.62
CA VAL A 42 -1.23 -9.18 7.43
C VAL A 42 -2.57 -8.47 7.64
N THR A 43 -3.42 -8.40 6.63
CA THR A 43 -4.72 -7.73 6.78
C THR A 43 -5.65 -8.44 7.77
N HIS A 44 -5.44 -9.73 8.01
CA HIS A 44 -6.19 -10.45 9.04
C HIS A 44 -5.67 -10.17 10.45
N GLN A 45 -4.38 -9.90 10.59
CA GLN A 45 -3.75 -9.68 11.88
C GLN A 45 -3.77 -8.21 12.29
N VAL A 46 -3.56 -7.34 11.30
CA VAL A 46 -3.48 -5.89 11.50
C VAL A 46 -4.48 -5.28 10.53
N HIS A 47 -5.41 -4.51 11.02
CA HIS A 47 -6.37 -3.83 10.16
C HIS A 47 -5.73 -2.53 9.68
N PRO A 48 -5.15 -2.47 8.47
CA PRO A 48 -4.48 -1.26 8.04
C PRO A 48 -5.46 -0.13 7.78
N ASP A 49 -4.96 1.09 7.92
CA ASP A 49 -5.71 2.29 7.58
C ASP A 49 -5.46 2.72 6.15
N LEU A 50 -4.37 2.23 5.56
CA LEU A 50 -3.99 2.49 4.18
C LEU A 50 -3.12 1.35 3.68
N ILE A 51 -3.32 0.94 2.43
CA ILE A 51 -2.50 -0.08 1.77
C ILE A 51 -1.78 0.58 0.58
N LEU A 52 -0.45 0.47 0.57
CA LEU A 52 0.38 0.88 -0.55
C LEU A 52 0.74 -0.39 -1.31
N LEU A 53 0.32 -0.50 -2.55
CA LEU A 53 0.30 -1.77 -3.29
C LEU A 53 1.07 -1.68 -4.60
N ASP A 54 2.12 -2.49 -4.74
CA ASP A 54 2.74 -2.75 -6.02
C ASP A 54 1.90 -3.78 -6.77
N MET A 55 1.82 -3.66 -8.09
CA MET A 55 0.94 -4.51 -8.88
C MET A 55 1.63 -5.78 -9.38
N ARG A 56 2.91 -5.69 -9.75
CA ARG A 56 3.62 -6.82 -10.32
C ARG A 56 4.50 -7.49 -9.28
N MET A 57 3.99 -8.59 -8.74
CA MET A 57 4.66 -9.36 -7.69
C MET A 57 4.53 -10.86 -7.99
N PRO A 58 5.50 -11.66 -7.53
CA PRO A 58 5.39 -13.12 -7.66
C PRO A 58 4.34 -13.67 -6.70
N VAL A 59 3.95 -14.91 -6.90
CA VAL A 59 3.02 -15.68 -6.07
C VAL A 59 1.59 -15.18 -6.19
N MET A 60 1.31 -13.94 -5.78
CA MET A 60 0.02 -13.30 -5.98
C MET A 60 0.27 -11.83 -6.30
N ASP A 61 -0.20 -11.38 -7.46
CA ASP A 61 -0.03 -10.00 -7.89
C ASP A 61 -1.02 -9.04 -7.23
N GLY A 62 -0.86 -7.75 -7.54
CA GLY A 62 -1.69 -6.72 -6.93
C GLY A 62 -3.16 -6.77 -7.37
N TRP A 63 -3.42 -7.15 -8.62
CA TRP A 63 -4.80 -7.29 -9.10
C TRP A 63 -5.55 -8.35 -8.30
N THR A 64 -4.94 -9.51 -8.13
CA THR A 64 -5.54 -10.62 -7.40
C THR A 64 -5.68 -10.28 -5.92
N PHE A 65 -4.65 -9.65 -5.35
CA PHE A 65 -4.71 -9.22 -3.96
C PHE A 65 -5.89 -8.26 -3.73
N ALA A 66 -6.01 -7.22 -4.54
CA ALA A 66 -7.06 -6.22 -4.36
C ALA A 66 -8.45 -6.83 -4.45
N ARG A 67 -8.67 -7.71 -5.43
CA ARG A 67 -9.94 -8.40 -5.60
C ARG A 67 -10.26 -9.26 -4.39
N THR A 68 -9.30 -10.07 -3.96
CA THR A 68 -9.49 -10.99 -2.84
C THR A 68 -9.71 -10.22 -1.53
N TYR A 69 -8.91 -9.19 -1.30
CA TYR A 69 -9.04 -8.37 -0.10
C TYR A 69 -10.43 -7.75 0.01
N ARG A 70 -10.93 -7.21 -1.10
CA ARG A 70 -12.23 -6.53 -1.10
C ARG A 70 -13.42 -7.49 -0.97
N GLN A 71 -13.20 -8.78 -1.19
CA GLN A 71 -14.24 -9.81 -0.98
C GLN A 71 -14.30 -10.27 0.47
N GLN A 72 -13.31 -9.92 1.28
CA GLN A 72 -13.32 -10.29 2.70
C GLN A 72 -14.36 -9.46 3.44
N ALA A 73 -14.90 -10.02 4.52
CA ALA A 73 -15.88 -9.33 5.35
C ALA A 73 -15.22 -8.18 6.11
N GLY A 74 -16.00 -7.16 6.41
CA GLY A 74 -15.57 -6.03 7.21
C GLY A 74 -15.15 -4.82 6.40
N PRO A 75 -14.77 -3.73 7.06
CA PRO A 75 -14.33 -2.52 6.37
C PRO A 75 -12.98 -2.74 5.69
N HIS A 76 -12.77 -2.07 4.57
CA HIS A 76 -11.55 -2.17 3.80
C HIS A 76 -10.81 -0.83 3.79
N ALA A 77 -9.49 -0.88 3.93
CA ALA A 77 -8.66 0.29 3.84
C ALA A 77 -8.60 0.79 2.39
N PRO A 78 -8.40 2.09 2.18
CA PRO A 78 -8.10 2.58 0.84
C PRO A 78 -6.81 1.96 0.31
N ILE A 79 -6.75 1.78 -1.00
CA ILE A 79 -5.59 1.21 -1.69
C ILE A 79 -5.00 2.27 -2.61
N VAL A 80 -3.71 2.52 -2.46
CA VAL A 80 -2.94 3.39 -3.34
C VAL A 80 -1.92 2.53 -4.07
N VAL A 81 -1.97 2.56 -5.41
CA VAL A 81 -1.06 1.79 -6.25
C VAL A 81 0.29 2.48 -6.33
N ILE A 82 1.36 1.72 -6.14
CA ILE A 82 2.73 2.20 -6.32
C ILE A 82 3.39 1.31 -7.37
N THR A 83 3.62 1.85 -8.57
CA THR A 83 4.18 1.09 -9.67
C THR A 83 4.90 2.06 -10.63
N ALA A 84 5.41 1.57 -11.77
CA ALA A 84 6.11 2.43 -12.72
C ALA A 84 5.24 3.63 -13.10
N ALA A 85 5.83 4.83 -13.14
CA ALA A 85 5.10 6.07 -13.36
C ALA A 85 4.28 6.06 -14.64
N THR A 86 4.79 5.43 -15.70
CA THR A 86 4.09 5.36 -16.98
C THR A 86 2.80 4.54 -16.90
N ASP A 87 2.70 3.65 -15.93
CA ASP A 87 1.57 2.72 -15.80
C ASP A 87 0.67 3.01 -14.60
N ALA A 88 1.11 3.86 -13.67
CA ALA A 88 0.46 3.97 -12.36
C ALA A 88 -1.02 4.32 -12.44
N GLY A 89 -1.37 5.33 -13.24
CA GLY A 89 -2.78 5.73 -13.37
C GLY A 89 -3.64 4.64 -13.98
N GLU A 90 -3.11 3.92 -14.97
CA GLU A 90 -3.81 2.83 -15.64
C GLU A 90 -4.01 1.64 -14.72
N ARG A 91 -2.96 1.27 -13.98
CA ARG A 91 -3.06 0.17 -13.00
C ARG A 91 -4.07 0.50 -11.90
N ALA A 92 -4.05 1.75 -11.42
CA ALA A 92 -5.00 2.19 -10.40
C ALA A 92 -6.44 2.09 -10.92
N ALA A 93 -6.67 2.50 -12.16
CA ALA A 93 -8.01 2.43 -12.75
C ALA A 93 -8.50 0.99 -12.87
N GLU A 94 -7.61 0.06 -13.18
CA GLU A 94 -7.98 -1.35 -13.34
C GLU A 94 -8.53 -1.98 -12.08
N ILE A 95 -8.08 -1.53 -10.91
CA ILE A 95 -8.55 -2.07 -9.63
C ILE A 95 -9.41 -1.07 -8.88
N GLN A 96 -9.74 0.04 -9.50
CA GLN A 96 -10.50 1.11 -8.84
C GLN A 96 -9.84 1.53 -7.54
N ALA A 97 -8.53 1.77 -7.60
CA ALA A 97 -7.77 2.21 -6.44
C ALA A 97 -8.12 3.64 -6.08
N ASP A 98 -7.87 4.01 -4.82
CA ASP A 98 -8.16 5.35 -4.33
C ASP A 98 -7.16 6.38 -4.81
N GLY A 99 -5.96 5.94 -5.17
CA GLY A 99 -4.94 6.83 -5.72
C GLY A 99 -3.76 6.04 -6.26
N TYR A 100 -2.73 6.75 -6.70
CA TYR A 100 -1.53 6.11 -7.21
C TYR A 100 -0.31 7.00 -7.05
N LEU A 101 0.87 6.38 -7.06
CA LEU A 101 2.16 7.05 -7.00
C LEU A 101 3.10 6.31 -7.96
N GLY A 102 3.71 7.05 -8.89
CA GLY A 102 4.60 6.45 -9.88
C GLY A 102 6.02 6.32 -9.38
N LYS A 103 6.67 5.18 -9.67
CA LYS A 103 8.09 4.99 -9.39
C LYS A 103 8.91 5.57 -10.54
N PRO A 104 10.04 6.21 -10.28
CA PRO A 104 10.56 6.55 -8.96
C PRO A 104 9.81 7.72 -8.33
N PHE A 105 9.73 7.73 -7.01
CA PHE A 105 9.11 8.82 -6.27
C PHE A 105 10.09 9.29 -5.19
N ASP A 106 9.93 10.53 -4.74
CA ASP A 106 10.76 11.03 -3.67
C ASP A 106 10.03 10.96 -2.32
N LEU A 107 10.75 11.28 -1.26
CA LEU A 107 10.24 11.20 0.10
C LEU A 107 9.03 12.11 0.30
N ASP A 108 9.10 13.33 -0.22
CA ASP A 108 8.01 14.30 -0.03
C ASP A 108 6.73 13.87 -0.73
N GLU A 109 6.86 13.30 -1.92
CA GLU A 109 5.70 12.75 -2.64
C GLU A 109 5.03 11.63 -1.84
N LEU A 110 5.86 10.72 -1.30
CA LEU A 110 5.36 9.60 -0.51
C LEU A 110 4.66 10.09 0.75
N LEU A 111 5.32 10.96 1.52
CA LEU A 111 4.76 11.43 2.79
C LEU A 111 3.49 12.27 2.57
N GLY A 112 3.48 13.10 1.54
CA GLY A 112 2.31 13.90 1.22
C GLY A 112 1.11 13.05 0.82
N LEU A 113 1.35 12.01 0.04
CA LEU A 113 0.29 11.10 -0.37
C LEU A 113 -0.27 10.32 0.82
N VAL A 114 0.60 9.76 1.66
CA VAL A 114 0.16 8.97 2.82
C VAL A 114 -0.61 9.85 3.80
N SER A 115 -0.14 11.08 4.03
CA SER A 115 -0.83 12.03 4.90
C SER A 115 -2.25 12.30 4.42
N ARG A 116 -2.43 12.43 3.11
CA ARG A 116 -3.74 12.69 2.52
C ARG A 116 -4.78 11.62 2.85
N TYR A 117 -4.34 10.36 2.91
CA TYR A 117 -5.24 9.23 3.15
C TYR A 117 -5.35 8.82 4.62
N THR A 118 -4.50 9.35 5.49
CA THR A 118 -4.46 8.95 6.89
C THR A 118 -4.84 10.06 7.85
N THR A 119 -4.93 11.29 7.38
CA THR A 119 -5.35 12.40 8.23
C THR A 119 -6.80 12.21 8.59
N ALA A 120 -7.08 12.04 9.87
CA ALA A 120 -8.45 11.92 10.34
C ALA A 120 -9.13 13.26 10.17
N SER A 121 -10.26 13.23 9.55
CA SER A 121 -11.09 14.42 9.42
C SER A 121 -11.92 14.64 10.65
#